data_788d479bb8fbfbcec298c0291853e535
#
_entry.id   788d479bb8fbfbcec298c0291853e535
#
_cell.length_a   1.000
_cell.length_b   1.000
_cell.length_c   1.000
_cell.angle_alpha   90.00
_cell.angle_beta   90.00
_cell.angle_gamma   90.00
#
_symmetry.space_group_name_H-M   'P 1'
#
loop_
_entity.id
_entity.type
_entity.pdbx_description
1 polymer ?
#
loop_
_entity_poly.entity_id
_entity_poly.type
_entity_poly.pdbx_seq_one_letter_code
_entity_poly.pdbx_strand_id
1 'polypeptide(L)'
;MKLFFFKIFILFLFGLNFINAKNTPFNLYELKGDNDGSTLLVIGGIHGDEPGGYFAPSILADSYHILKGNVLVVPNLNPDSILAFKRGIYKDMNRKFAHIAPNDPDFDNVASIKEIITSPKVNFVINLHDGHGFYREKWENSIFNPKAWGQTYVIDQKMLDNIPFGNLDEIAKEIETKLNKELHYDFHTFGVRNTETRFKDEEQQNSLTYYAITHLKPALAIETSKNIKELPLKTLYQLNSIEALMQILGIEYTRNFTLDLKGVENKVKDYKTLNINNNITLKLSEIKNTLNFIPLLKKDNQFTFTHPLGRIKKVKNGYEVYIGHQKISFLKPEYFSMQCSIESMEIEIDKSITKKVNFGKTLEFQEGFLIKKNPKARVNVIGYSKNGVVSEEEIFLTSTDINQNFSLDKKGKVYRIEIYEGKNFCGMINAKKVN
;
A
#
# COMPACT_ATOMS: atom_id res chain seq x y z
N MET A 1 36.74 2.23 39.94
CA MET A 1 35.39 2.77 39.78
C MET A 1 35.06 2.80 38.27
N LYS A 2 34.47 1.70 37.75
CA LYS A 2 34.14 1.54 36.31
C LYS A 2 32.69 1.97 36.12
N LEU A 3 32.47 3.09 35.35
CA LEU A 3 31.14 3.50 34.91
C LEU A 3 30.62 2.53 33.83
N PHE A 4 29.53 1.85 34.12
CA PHE A 4 28.74 1.10 33.15
C PHE A 4 27.80 2.06 32.46
N PHE A 5 28.01 2.32 31.15
CA PHE A 5 27.03 3.01 30.29
C PHE A 5 25.94 2.00 29.87
N PHE A 6 24.77 2.17 30.44
CA PHE A 6 23.56 1.48 30.01
C PHE A 6 23.05 2.18 28.72
N LYS A 7 23.22 1.55 27.56
CA LYS A 7 22.55 2.00 26.32
C LYS A 7 21.09 1.54 26.38
N ILE A 8 20.19 2.47 26.67
CA ILE A 8 18.75 2.26 26.53
C ILE A 8 18.44 2.23 25.04
N PHE A 9 18.08 1.04 24.54
CA PHE A 9 17.55 0.86 23.20
C PHE A 9 16.04 1.16 23.26
N ILE A 10 15.64 2.37 22.87
CA ILE A 10 14.22 2.73 22.75
C ILE A 10 13.71 2.09 21.47
N LEU A 11 12.94 0.99 21.63
CA LEU A 11 12.21 0.35 20.55
C LEU A 11 11.00 1.26 20.22
N PHE A 12 11.11 2.06 19.16
CA PHE A 12 9.97 2.78 18.62
C PHE A 12 9.01 1.78 17.98
N LEU A 13 7.96 1.42 18.70
CA LEU A 13 6.78 0.75 18.14
C LEU A 13 6.03 1.77 17.27
N PHE A 14 6.18 1.66 15.95
CA PHE A 14 5.35 2.37 14.98
C PHE A 14 3.90 1.84 15.11
N GLY A 15 3.12 2.50 15.93
CA GLY A 15 1.68 2.27 16.00
C GLY A 15 1.03 2.91 14.77
N LEU A 16 0.59 2.10 13.81
CA LEU A 16 -0.37 2.54 12.79
C LEU A 16 -1.67 2.90 13.52
N ASN A 17 -1.91 4.19 13.70
CA ASN A 17 -3.19 4.68 14.19
C ASN A 17 -4.23 4.53 13.06
N PHE A 18 -4.90 3.37 13.03
CA PHE A 18 -6.12 3.23 12.26
C PHE A 18 -7.21 4.04 12.96
N ILE A 19 -7.48 5.23 12.48
CA ILE A 19 -8.72 5.88 12.86
C ILE A 19 -9.83 5.14 12.12
N ASN A 20 -10.79 4.59 12.88
CA ASN A 20 -12.10 4.21 12.38
C ASN A 20 -12.82 5.48 11.88
N ALA A 21 -12.36 6.04 10.76
CA ALA A 21 -13.16 6.93 9.97
C ALA A 21 -14.35 6.10 9.45
N LYS A 22 -15.59 6.66 9.53
CA LYS A 22 -16.78 6.19 8.80
C LYS A 22 -16.41 5.20 7.70
N ASN A 23 -17.10 4.07 7.57
CA ASN A 23 -16.84 3.05 6.53
C ASN A 23 -16.70 3.70 5.15
N THR A 24 -15.50 4.17 4.83
CA THR A 24 -15.20 4.72 3.51
C THR A 24 -14.94 3.55 2.55
N PRO A 25 -15.38 3.64 1.29
CA PRO A 25 -15.16 2.57 0.30
C PRO A 25 -13.70 2.46 -0.16
N PHE A 26 -12.82 3.34 0.34
CA PHE A 26 -11.38 3.40 0.12
C PHE A 26 -10.60 3.51 1.43
N ASN A 27 -9.29 3.32 1.39
CA ASN A 27 -8.45 3.49 2.57
C ASN A 27 -8.11 4.97 2.80
N LEU A 28 -8.27 5.44 4.04
CA LEU A 28 -7.85 6.75 4.49
C LEU A 28 -6.83 6.59 5.63
N TYR A 29 -5.66 7.20 5.46
CA TYR A 29 -4.60 7.25 6.47
C TYR A 29 -4.43 8.69 6.94
N GLU A 30 -4.39 8.90 8.24
CA GLU A 30 -4.06 10.18 8.85
C GLU A 30 -2.65 10.08 9.45
N LEU A 31 -1.70 10.78 8.83
CA LEU A 31 -0.36 10.98 9.36
C LEU A 31 -0.36 12.28 10.14
N LYS A 32 -0.57 12.16 11.45
CA LYS A 32 -0.64 13.30 12.36
C LYS A 32 0.76 13.66 12.85
N GLY A 33 1.13 14.94 12.74
CA GLY A 33 2.36 15.46 13.31
C GLY A 33 2.30 15.66 14.81
N ASP A 34 3.48 15.68 15.43
CA ASP A 34 3.62 15.95 16.86
C ASP A 34 3.30 17.42 17.19
N ASN A 35 3.45 18.31 16.21
CA ASN A 35 3.18 19.74 16.31
C ASN A 35 2.12 20.18 15.29
N ASP A 36 1.32 21.18 15.66
CA ASP A 36 0.30 21.75 14.80
C ASP A 36 0.90 22.40 13.54
N GLY A 37 0.13 22.41 12.46
CA GLY A 37 0.51 23.01 11.19
C GLY A 37 -0.52 22.75 10.10
N SER A 38 -0.12 23.00 8.85
CA SER A 38 -0.99 22.78 7.68
C SER A 38 -1.33 21.30 7.50
N THR A 39 -2.49 21.04 6.90
CA THR A 39 -2.93 19.70 6.52
C THR A 39 -2.98 19.57 4.99
N LEU A 40 -2.18 18.66 4.45
CA LEU A 40 -2.18 18.27 3.05
C LEU A 40 -3.07 17.03 2.85
N LEU A 41 -3.98 17.07 1.88
CA LEU A 41 -4.72 15.89 1.43
C LEU A 41 -4.10 15.36 0.13
N VAL A 42 -3.59 14.14 0.18
CA VAL A 42 -2.97 13.44 -0.96
C VAL A 42 -3.92 12.33 -1.43
N ILE A 43 -4.40 12.46 -2.67
CA ILE A 43 -5.37 11.53 -3.27
C ILE A 43 -4.71 10.83 -4.45
N GLY A 44 -4.74 9.50 -4.43
CA GLY A 44 -4.29 8.67 -5.54
C GLY A 44 -5.30 7.60 -5.91
N GLY A 45 -5.10 7.01 -7.09
CA GLY A 45 -5.89 5.87 -7.54
C GLY A 45 -7.32 6.18 -7.92
N ILE A 46 -7.62 7.40 -8.38
CA ILE A 46 -8.89 7.72 -9.03
C ILE A 46 -9.00 6.99 -10.37
N HIS A 47 -7.87 6.84 -11.08
CA HIS A 47 -7.74 6.00 -12.27
C HIS A 47 -6.90 4.77 -11.96
N GLY A 48 -7.42 3.59 -12.29
CA GLY A 48 -6.77 2.33 -11.96
C GLY A 48 -5.61 1.95 -12.88
N ASP A 49 -5.49 2.56 -14.06
CA ASP A 49 -4.40 2.36 -15.03
C ASP A 49 -3.24 3.37 -14.86
N GLU A 50 -3.19 4.06 -13.71
CA GLU A 50 -2.21 5.10 -13.38
C GLU A 50 -1.39 4.72 -12.13
N PRO A 51 -0.48 3.73 -12.23
CA PRO A 51 0.16 3.13 -11.05
C PRO A 51 1.10 4.07 -10.30
N GLY A 52 1.74 5.03 -10.94
CA GLY A 52 2.52 6.06 -10.24
C GLY A 52 1.67 6.82 -9.23
N GLY A 53 0.43 7.18 -9.65
CA GLY A 53 -0.51 7.93 -8.84
C GLY A 53 -1.04 7.21 -7.59
N TYR A 54 -0.95 5.87 -7.47
CA TYR A 54 -1.39 5.17 -6.26
C TYR A 54 -0.27 4.45 -5.49
N PHE A 55 0.86 4.11 -6.12
CA PHE A 55 2.02 3.59 -5.38
C PHE A 55 2.71 4.67 -4.55
N ALA A 56 2.85 5.90 -5.06
CA ALA A 56 3.45 6.99 -4.30
C ALA A 56 2.72 7.27 -2.99
N PRO A 57 1.39 7.52 -2.96
CA PRO A 57 0.70 7.76 -1.70
C PRO A 57 0.66 6.51 -0.81
N SER A 58 0.75 5.29 -1.35
CA SER A 58 0.86 4.10 -0.51
C SER A 58 2.19 4.03 0.24
N ILE A 59 3.30 4.45 -0.39
CA ILE A 59 4.61 4.57 0.26
C ILE A 59 4.61 5.72 1.27
N LEU A 60 3.99 6.84 0.94
CA LEU A 60 3.82 7.96 1.87
C LEU A 60 3.10 7.50 3.15
N ALA A 61 1.96 6.83 3.02
CA ALA A 61 1.17 6.33 4.15
C ALA A 61 1.93 5.34 5.05
N ASP A 62 2.81 4.52 4.46
CA ASP A 62 3.51 3.44 5.16
C ASP A 62 4.88 3.84 5.73
N SER A 63 5.55 4.80 5.10
CA SER A 63 6.98 4.98 5.28
C SER A 63 7.39 6.37 5.77
N TYR A 64 6.44 7.29 5.92
CA TYR A 64 6.68 8.64 6.44
C TYR A 64 6.13 8.79 7.86
N HIS A 65 6.83 9.61 8.64
CA HIS A 65 6.41 10.09 9.94
C HIS A 65 6.41 11.61 9.94
N ILE A 66 5.27 12.22 10.25
CA ILE A 66 5.10 13.66 10.24
C ILE A 66 5.50 14.20 11.62
N LEU A 67 6.31 15.26 11.64
CA LEU A 67 6.79 15.93 12.84
C LEU A 67 6.00 17.21 13.12
N LYS A 68 5.57 17.91 12.04
CA LYS A 68 4.76 19.12 12.12
C LYS A 68 3.77 19.19 10.98
N GLY A 69 2.55 19.62 11.28
CA GLY A 69 1.43 19.59 10.36
C GLY A 69 0.80 18.21 10.27
N ASN A 70 0.02 17.95 9.23
CA ASN A 70 -0.67 16.68 9.03
C ASN A 70 -0.72 16.32 7.55
N VAL A 71 -0.79 15.02 7.26
CA VAL A 71 -1.04 14.53 5.90
C VAL A 71 -2.15 13.49 5.93
N LEU A 72 -3.25 13.77 5.22
CA LEU A 72 -4.32 12.81 4.95
C LEU A 72 -3.99 12.12 3.63
N VAL A 73 -3.98 10.79 3.61
CA VAL A 73 -3.58 10.02 2.43
C VAL A 73 -4.68 9.04 2.03
N VAL A 74 -5.15 9.18 0.80
CA VAL A 74 -6.07 8.24 0.14
C VAL A 74 -5.31 7.60 -1.03
N PRO A 75 -4.71 6.41 -0.86
CA PRO A 75 -3.90 5.81 -1.93
C PRO A 75 -4.73 5.11 -3.00
N ASN A 76 -6.01 4.83 -2.76
CA ASN A 76 -6.84 3.95 -3.59
C ASN A 76 -8.29 4.44 -3.68
N LEU A 77 -8.50 5.65 -4.20
CA LEU A 77 -9.85 6.24 -4.28
C LEU A 77 -10.84 5.37 -5.06
N ASN A 78 -10.38 4.69 -6.12
CA ASN A 78 -11.18 3.75 -6.93
C ASN A 78 -10.54 2.34 -6.92
N PRO A 79 -10.72 1.57 -5.83
CA PRO A 79 -10.00 0.31 -5.66
C PRO A 79 -10.39 -0.76 -6.69
N ASP A 80 -11.62 -0.73 -7.20
CA ASP A 80 -12.07 -1.71 -8.21
C ASP A 80 -11.45 -1.42 -9.59
N SER A 81 -11.31 -0.15 -9.96
CA SER A 81 -10.60 0.25 -11.17
C SER A 81 -9.10 -0.08 -11.10
N ILE A 82 -8.47 0.09 -9.93
CA ILE A 82 -7.09 -0.33 -9.69
C ILE A 82 -6.95 -1.84 -9.89
N LEU A 83 -7.82 -2.64 -9.27
CA LEU A 83 -7.80 -4.09 -9.37
C LEU A 83 -7.99 -4.58 -10.83
N ALA A 84 -8.83 -3.87 -11.59
CA ALA A 84 -9.07 -4.17 -13.00
C ALA A 84 -8.00 -3.58 -13.95
N PHE A 85 -7.10 -2.75 -13.44
CA PHE A 85 -6.12 -1.99 -14.22
C PHE A 85 -6.76 -1.21 -15.37
N LYS A 86 -7.82 -0.46 -15.06
CA LYS A 86 -8.58 0.34 -16.02
C LYS A 86 -8.72 1.77 -15.50
N ARG A 87 -8.83 2.74 -16.42
CA ARG A 87 -9.09 4.14 -16.08
C ARG A 87 -10.33 4.26 -15.17
N GLY A 88 -11.43 3.61 -15.53
CA GLY A 88 -12.64 3.47 -14.75
C GLY A 88 -13.44 2.26 -15.19
N ILE A 89 -14.07 1.55 -14.25
CA ILE A 89 -14.99 0.45 -14.55
C ILE A 89 -16.37 1.01 -14.94
N TYR A 90 -16.80 2.03 -14.23
CA TYR A 90 -18.11 2.68 -14.39
C TYR A 90 -17.96 4.09 -14.98
N LYS A 91 -17.24 4.22 -16.12
CA LYS A 91 -16.79 5.46 -16.73
C LYS A 91 -15.68 6.14 -15.90
N ASP A 92 -15.27 7.36 -16.32
CA ASP A 92 -14.23 8.14 -15.67
C ASP A 92 -14.76 8.78 -14.38
N MET A 93 -14.27 8.31 -13.20
CA MET A 93 -14.67 8.86 -11.90
C MET A 93 -14.26 10.34 -11.79
N ASN A 94 -13.15 10.76 -12.43
CA ASN A 94 -12.67 12.14 -12.42
C ASN A 94 -13.54 13.09 -13.31
N ARG A 95 -14.69 12.61 -13.77
CA ARG A 95 -15.72 13.40 -14.48
C ARG A 95 -17.06 13.39 -13.77
N LYS A 96 -17.08 13.03 -12.47
CA LYS A 96 -18.32 12.88 -11.67
C LYS A 96 -18.39 13.84 -10.49
N PHE A 97 -17.46 14.80 -10.37
CA PHE A 97 -17.40 15.68 -9.19
C PHE A 97 -18.36 16.87 -9.26
N ALA A 98 -18.75 17.37 -10.41
CA ALA A 98 -19.83 18.37 -10.49
C ALA A 98 -21.17 17.72 -10.16
N HIS A 99 -21.45 16.57 -10.77
CA HIS A 99 -22.70 15.85 -10.57
C HIS A 99 -22.47 14.33 -10.58
N ILE A 100 -23.10 13.63 -9.65
CA ILE A 100 -23.16 12.15 -9.64
C ILE A 100 -24.54 11.71 -9.17
N ALA A 101 -25.13 10.75 -9.87
CA ALA A 101 -26.44 10.22 -9.50
C ALA A 101 -26.31 9.26 -8.29
N PRO A 102 -27.27 9.22 -7.35
CA PRO A 102 -27.21 8.35 -6.17
C PRO A 102 -27.11 6.84 -6.47
N ASN A 103 -27.56 6.42 -7.65
CA ASN A 103 -27.47 5.02 -8.11
C ASN A 103 -26.21 4.73 -8.95
N ASP A 104 -25.29 5.70 -9.11
CA ASP A 104 -24.01 5.45 -9.77
C ASP A 104 -23.14 4.59 -8.85
N PRO A 105 -22.50 3.51 -9.33
CA PRO A 105 -21.65 2.65 -8.50
C PRO A 105 -20.47 3.37 -7.83
N ASP A 106 -20.02 4.52 -8.36
CA ASP A 106 -18.96 5.34 -7.77
C ASP A 106 -19.48 6.37 -6.75
N PHE A 107 -20.81 6.40 -6.48
CA PHE A 107 -21.44 7.45 -5.64
C PHE A 107 -20.80 7.55 -4.25
N ASP A 108 -20.65 6.42 -3.56
CA ASP A 108 -20.11 6.40 -2.19
C ASP A 108 -18.65 6.88 -2.14
N ASN A 109 -17.85 6.53 -3.16
CA ASN A 109 -16.46 7.00 -3.27
C ASN A 109 -16.40 8.51 -3.48
N VAL A 110 -17.20 9.03 -4.42
CA VAL A 110 -17.22 10.45 -4.74
C VAL A 110 -17.82 11.27 -3.60
N ALA A 111 -18.90 10.82 -2.97
CA ALA A 111 -19.52 11.51 -1.84
C ALA A 111 -18.56 11.58 -0.64
N SER A 112 -17.94 10.45 -0.28
CA SER A 112 -17.00 10.38 0.85
C SER A 112 -15.77 11.25 0.64
N ILE A 113 -15.17 11.26 -0.55
CA ILE A 113 -13.98 12.08 -0.80
C ILE A 113 -14.32 13.58 -0.86
N LYS A 114 -15.50 13.96 -1.34
CA LYS A 114 -15.99 15.34 -1.30
C LYS A 114 -16.09 15.87 0.14
N GLU A 115 -16.61 15.07 1.08
CA GLU A 115 -16.65 15.43 2.50
C GLU A 115 -15.26 15.70 3.07
N ILE A 116 -14.26 14.86 2.69
CA ILE A 116 -12.87 15.02 3.14
C ILE A 116 -12.24 16.27 2.52
N ILE A 117 -12.40 16.49 1.22
CA ILE A 117 -11.88 17.68 0.50
C ILE A 117 -12.39 18.97 1.15
N THR A 118 -13.69 19.05 1.46
CA THR A 118 -14.31 20.26 1.99
C THR A 118 -14.12 20.43 3.51
N SER A 119 -13.49 19.47 4.19
CA SER A 119 -13.19 19.57 5.62
C SER A 119 -12.43 20.86 5.95
N PRO A 120 -12.81 21.60 7.01
CA PRO A 120 -12.09 22.81 7.44
C PRO A 120 -10.61 22.54 7.77
N LYS A 121 -10.26 21.31 8.12
CA LYS A 121 -8.89 20.92 8.46
C LYS A 121 -7.96 20.88 7.23
N VAL A 122 -8.49 20.64 6.03
CA VAL A 122 -7.69 20.51 4.80
C VAL A 122 -7.32 21.90 4.27
N ASN A 123 -6.01 22.14 4.14
CA ASN A 123 -5.45 23.39 3.64
C ASN A 123 -5.06 23.31 2.16
N PHE A 124 -4.66 22.14 1.67
CA PHE A 124 -4.29 21.92 0.28
C PHE A 124 -4.63 20.51 -0.17
N VAL A 125 -5.01 20.35 -1.45
CA VAL A 125 -5.39 19.05 -2.05
C VAL A 125 -4.48 18.76 -3.23
N ILE A 126 -3.92 17.55 -3.31
CA ILE A 126 -3.28 17.05 -4.53
C ILE A 126 -3.93 15.77 -5.01
N ASN A 127 -4.12 15.69 -6.33
CA ASN A 127 -4.62 14.51 -7.01
C ASN A 127 -3.52 13.95 -7.93
N LEU A 128 -3.17 12.68 -7.73
CA LEU A 128 -2.02 12.06 -8.37
C LEU A 128 -2.45 11.22 -9.57
N HIS A 129 -1.80 11.45 -10.72
CA HIS A 129 -2.11 10.84 -12.01
C HIS A 129 -0.87 10.39 -12.78
N ASP A 130 -1.10 9.58 -13.81
CA ASP A 130 -0.14 9.31 -14.89
C ASP A 130 -0.80 9.75 -16.24
N GLY A 131 -0.29 10.81 -16.86
CA GLY A 131 -0.78 11.33 -18.12
C GLY A 131 -0.05 10.78 -19.35
N HIS A 132 -0.65 10.89 -20.53
CA HIS A 132 0.01 10.49 -21.77
C HIS A 132 1.04 11.53 -22.23
N GLY A 133 2.14 11.06 -22.84
CA GLY A 133 3.20 11.87 -23.41
C GLY A 133 4.00 12.65 -22.37
N PHE A 134 4.73 13.64 -22.83
CA PHE A 134 5.50 14.58 -22.04
C PHE A 134 5.08 15.99 -22.44
N TYR A 135 4.57 16.75 -21.50
CA TYR A 135 4.14 18.12 -21.77
C TYR A 135 5.32 19.00 -22.19
N ARG A 136 5.09 19.79 -23.22
CA ARG A 136 5.99 20.85 -23.71
C ARG A 136 5.16 22.04 -24.13
N GLU A 137 5.67 23.23 -23.88
CA GLU A 137 4.98 24.45 -24.33
C GLU A 137 4.87 24.56 -25.86
N LYS A 138 5.83 23.96 -26.56
CA LYS A 138 5.88 23.92 -28.04
C LYS A 138 5.77 22.49 -28.53
N TRP A 139 5.25 22.35 -29.74
CA TRP A 139 5.16 21.06 -30.40
C TRP A 139 6.56 20.59 -30.87
N GLU A 140 7.00 19.47 -30.35
CA GLU A 140 8.22 18.79 -30.79
C GLU A 140 7.86 17.54 -31.65
N ASN A 141 6.97 16.69 -31.13
CA ASN A 141 6.46 15.51 -31.84
C ASN A 141 5.18 14.97 -31.15
N SER A 142 4.67 13.81 -31.57
CA SER A 142 3.44 13.21 -31.05
C SER A 142 3.49 12.84 -29.54
N ILE A 143 4.68 12.71 -28.96
CA ILE A 143 4.88 12.35 -27.55
C ILE A 143 5.22 13.62 -26.71
N PHE A 144 6.01 14.54 -27.29
CA PHE A 144 6.44 15.78 -26.65
C PHE A 144 5.70 16.96 -27.27
N ASN A 145 4.67 17.47 -26.60
CA ASN A 145 3.79 18.49 -27.16
C ASN A 145 2.87 19.16 -26.11
N PRO A 146 2.22 20.29 -26.45
CA PRO A 146 1.34 21.01 -25.53
C PRO A 146 0.02 20.29 -25.18
N LYS A 147 -0.34 19.23 -25.93
CA LYS A 147 -1.55 18.43 -25.65
C LYS A 147 -1.28 17.28 -24.70
N ALA A 148 -0.01 16.94 -24.47
CA ALA A 148 0.38 15.91 -23.52
C ALA A 148 0.02 16.32 -22.08
N TRP A 149 -0.26 15.32 -21.25
CA TRP A 149 -0.59 15.49 -19.82
C TRP A 149 0.55 15.05 -18.91
N GLY A 150 1.36 14.08 -19.33
CA GLY A 150 2.46 13.57 -18.53
C GLY A 150 3.55 14.60 -18.28
N GLN A 151 4.19 14.54 -17.13
CA GLN A 151 5.20 15.45 -16.60
C GLN A 151 4.65 16.89 -16.47
N THR A 152 3.49 17.02 -15.79
CA THR A 152 2.89 18.34 -15.53
C THR A 152 2.37 18.48 -14.10
N TYR A 153 2.39 19.73 -13.64
CA TYR A 153 1.57 20.22 -12.55
C TYR A 153 0.37 20.93 -13.16
N VAL A 154 -0.81 20.36 -12.99
CA VAL A 154 -2.05 20.91 -13.58
C VAL A 154 -2.77 21.74 -12.53
N ILE A 155 -3.04 23.00 -12.88
CA ILE A 155 -3.83 23.92 -12.08
C ILE A 155 -5.06 24.36 -12.88
N ASP A 156 -6.19 24.52 -12.19
CA ASP A 156 -7.45 24.95 -12.81
C ASP A 156 -7.54 26.47 -13.00
N GLN A 157 -6.77 27.23 -12.23
CA GLN A 157 -6.61 28.68 -12.29
C GLN A 157 -5.33 29.11 -11.57
N LYS A 158 -4.84 30.31 -11.84
CA LYS A 158 -3.57 30.82 -11.27
C LYS A 158 -3.66 31.14 -9.78
N MET A 159 -4.80 31.64 -9.32
CA MET A 159 -4.96 32.22 -7.99
C MET A 159 -6.37 31.91 -7.42
N LEU A 160 -6.43 31.64 -6.13
CA LEU A 160 -7.60 31.75 -5.27
C LEU A 160 -7.39 32.94 -4.34
N ASP A 161 -8.12 34.02 -4.58
CA ASP A 161 -7.93 35.27 -3.84
C ASP A 161 -8.29 35.12 -2.36
N ASN A 162 -7.45 35.70 -1.49
CA ASN A 162 -7.62 35.71 -0.04
C ASN A 162 -7.67 34.34 0.63
N ILE A 163 -7.20 33.30 -0.03
CA ILE A 163 -7.08 31.92 0.54
C ILE A 163 -5.60 31.62 0.81
N PRO A 164 -5.24 31.13 2.01
CA PRO A 164 -3.89 30.66 2.28
C PRO A 164 -3.48 29.60 1.25
N PHE A 165 -2.28 29.70 0.72
CA PHE A 165 -1.76 28.86 -0.37
C PHE A 165 -2.55 28.94 -1.67
N GLY A 166 -3.32 30.04 -1.89
CA GLY A 166 -4.13 30.24 -3.08
C GLY A 166 -3.33 30.62 -4.34
N ASN A 167 -2.04 30.97 -4.21
CA ASN A 167 -1.12 31.31 -5.30
C ASN A 167 -0.64 30.07 -6.08
N LEU A 168 -1.56 29.38 -6.73
CA LEU A 168 -1.37 28.04 -7.32
C LEU A 168 -0.31 28.02 -8.41
N ASP A 169 -0.25 29.08 -9.26
CA ASP A 169 0.75 29.19 -10.34
C ASP A 169 2.19 29.29 -9.78
N GLU A 170 2.38 30.06 -8.72
CA GLU A 170 3.67 30.22 -8.05
C GLU A 170 4.09 28.92 -7.36
N ILE A 171 3.16 28.30 -6.62
CA ILE A 171 3.40 27.00 -5.94
C ILE A 171 3.78 25.92 -6.97
N ALA A 172 3.03 25.80 -8.06
CA ALA A 172 3.30 24.82 -9.10
C ALA A 172 4.68 25.04 -9.75
N LYS A 173 5.07 26.30 -10.03
CA LYS A 173 6.38 26.65 -10.58
C LYS A 173 7.52 26.43 -9.60
N GLU A 174 7.27 26.63 -8.31
CA GLU A 174 8.29 26.33 -7.28
C GLU A 174 8.58 24.82 -7.21
N ILE A 175 7.51 23.99 -7.24
CA ILE A 175 7.66 22.53 -7.29
C ILE A 175 8.37 22.10 -8.57
N GLU A 176 7.95 22.63 -9.74
CA GLU A 176 8.58 22.38 -11.04
C GLU A 176 10.09 22.68 -11.00
N THR A 177 10.45 23.86 -10.48
CA THR A 177 11.84 24.31 -10.41
C THR A 177 12.70 23.40 -9.52
N LYS A 178 12.14 22.93 -8.39
CA LYS A 178 12.82 21.98 -7.50
C LYS A 178 13.02 20.64 -8.18
N LEU A 179 11.96 20.07 -8.76
CA LEU A 179 11.97 18.74 -9.35
C LEU A 179 12.87 18.68 -10.60
N ASN A 180 12.85 19.69 -11.45
CA ASN A 180 13.64 19.74 -12.68
C ASN A 180 15.16 19.84 -12.46
N LYS A 181 15.60 20.08 -11.23
CA LYS A 181 17.04 20.02 -10.85
C LYS A 181 17.54 18.61 -10.57
N GLU A 182 16.64 17.68 -10.27
CA GLU A 182 16.96 16.33 -9.77
C GLU A 182 16.34 15.23 -10.63
N LEU A 183 16.20 15.48 -11.95
CA LEU A 183 15.65 14.52 -12.88
C LEU A 183 16.60 13.35 -13.13
N HIS A 184 16.05 12.15 -13.28
CA HIS A 184 16.81 10.97 -13.67
C HIS A 184 17.24 11.00 -15.15
N TYR A 185 16.41 11.62 -16.00
CA TYR A 185 16.70 11.90 -17.41
C TYR A 185 16.31 13.34 -17.75
N ASP A 186 17.18 14.05 -18.46
CA ASP A 186 16.98 15.47 -18.79
C ASP A 186 15.67 15.74 -19.56
N PHE A 187 15.23 14.79 -20.39
CA PHE A 187 13.99 14.93 -21.14
C PHE A 187 12.72 14.67 -20.33
N HIS A 188 12.83 14.28 -19.06
CA HIS A 188 11.68 14.10 -18.15
C HIS A 188 11.25 15.42 -17.46
N THR A 189 11.60 16.58 -18.04
CA THR A 189 11.21 17.88 -17.48
C THR A 189 9.71 17.98 -17.25
N PHE A 190 9.33 18.48 -16.08
CA PHE A 190 7.97 18.88 -15.76
C PHE A 190 7.70 20.29 -16.23
N GLY A 191 6.43 20.59 -16.50
CA GLY A 191 5.94 21.94 -16.76
C GLY A 191 4.66 22.22 -15.99
N VAL A 192 4.27 23.50 -15.91
CA VAL A 192 3.00 23.91 -15.33
C VAL A 192 1.96 24.11 -16.44
N ARG A 193 0.82 23.46 -16.28
CA ARG A 193 -0.32 23.60 -17.20
C ARG A 193 -1.51 24.22 -16.48
N ASN A 194 -1.83 25.45 -16.83
CA ASN A 194 -3.06 26.09 -16.38
C ASN A 194 -4.18 25.83 -17.41
N THR A 195 -5.20 25.10 -17.00
CA THR A 195 -6.33 24.74 -17.86
C THR A 195 -7.34 25.88 -18.00
N GLU A 196 -7.30 26.87 -17.11
CA GLU A 196 -8.32 27.93 -17.02
C GLU A 196 -9.74 27.35 -17.08
N THR A 197 -9.95 26.26 -16.30
CA THR A 197 -11.06 25.32 -16.39
C THR A 197 -12.42 25.99 -16.45
N ARG A 198 -12.63 27.04 -15.65
CA ARG A 198 -13.91 27.76 -15.64
C ARG A 198 -14.32 28.27 -17.01
N PHE A 199 -13.36 28.65 -17.87
CA PHE A 199 -13.62 29.37 -19.12
C PHE A 199 -13.32 28.54 -20.37
N LYS A 200 -12.47 27.53 -20.27
CA LYS A 200 -11.90 26.83 -21.43
C LYS A 200 -12.13 25.34 -21.51
N ASP A 201 -12.56 24.71 -20.41
CA ASP A 201 -12.60 23.23 -20.35
C ASP A 201 -13.82 22.74 -19.58
N GLU A 202 -14.96 22.61 -20.26
CA GLU A 202 -16.21 22.11 -19.66
C GLU A 202 -16.08 20.69 -19.12
N GLU A 203 -15.23 19.85 -19.73
CA GLU A 203 -15.01 18.49 -19.27
C GLU A 203 -14.26 18.48 -17.94
N GLN A 204 -13.23 19.32 -17.78
CA GLN A 204 -12.47 19.45 -16.54
C GLN A 204 -13.29 20.08 -15.41
N GLN A 205 -14.36 20.82 -15.69
CA GLN A 205 -15.28 21.31 -14.65
C GLN A 205 -15.92 20.21 -13.82
N ASN A 206 -15.88 18.97 -14.31
CA ASN A 206 -16.36 17.78 -13.59
C ASN A 206 -15.25 17.07 -12.80
N SER A 207 -14.02 17.60 -12.76
CA SER A 207 -12.88 16.97 -12.09
C SER A 207 -12.85 17.19 -10.59
N LEU A 208 -12.07 16.34 -9.89
CA LEU A 208 -11.82 16.44 -8.46
C LEU A 208 -11.11 17.76 -8.09
N THR A 209 -10.08 18.17 -8.85
CA THR A 209 -9.33 19.38 -8.56
C THR A 209 -10.19 20.61 -8.72
N TYR A 210 -10.99 20.69 -9.79
CA TYR A 210 -11.92 21.81 -9.98
C TYR A 210 -13.00 21.86 -8.90
N TYR A 211 -13.50 20.69 -8.45
CA TYR A 211 -14.41 20.64 -7.31
C TYR A 211 -13.77 21.25 -6.06
N ALA A 212 -12.51 20.90 -5.74
CA ALA A 212 -11.79 21.51 -4.63
C ALA A 212 -11.68 23.03 -4.77
N ILE A 213 -11.29 23.53 -5.95
CA ILE A 213 -11.16 24.96 -6.27
C ILE A 213 -12.48 25.69 -6.07
N THR A 214 -13.62 25.16 -6.55
CA THR A 214 -14.94 25.78 -6.40
C THR A 214 -15.43 25.81 -4.95
N HIS A 215 -14.80 25.01 -4.06
CA HIS A 215 -15.04 25.01 -2.61
C HIS A 215 -13.93 25.73 -1.83
N LEU A 216 -13.19 26.62 -2.48
CA LEU A 216 -12.10 27.44 -1.91
C LEU A 216 -11.00 26.59 -1.24
N LYS A 217 -10.74 25.39 -1.78
CA LYS A 217 -9.61 24.55 -1.38
C LYS A 217 -8.53 24.64 -2.45
N PRO A 218 -7.33 25.19 -2.13
CA PRO A 218 -6.20 25.15 -3.03
C PRO A 218 -5.92 23.72 -3.48
N ALA A 219 -5.79 23.52 -4.80
CA ALA A 219 -5.61 22.19 -5.35
C ALA A 219 -4.79 22.22 -6.64
N LEU A 220 -4.04 21.14 -6.89
CA LEU A 220 -3.41 20.84 -8.17
C LEU A 220 -3.38 19.34 -8.43
N ALA A 221 -3.23 18.95 -9.70
CA ALA A 221 -2.91 17.58 -10.06
C ALA A 221 -1.42 17.44 -10.40
N ILE A 222 -0.84 16.30 -10.05
CA ILE A 222 0.52 15.91 -10.42
C ILE A 222 0.42 14.76 -11.41
N GLU A 223 0.93 14.97 -12.62
CA GLU A 223 0.86 14.02 -13.72
C GLU A 223 2.27 13.49 -14.06
N THR A 224 2.59 12.26 -13.73
CA THR A 224 3.76 11.60 -14.33
C THR A 224 3.42 11.01 -15.69
N SER A 225 4.43 10.70 -16.51
CA SER A 225 4.13 10.21 -17.86
C SER A 225 3.85 8.70 -17.90
N LYS A 226 2.74 8.28 -18.56
CA LYS A 226 2.48 6.88 -18.92
C LYS A 226 3.55 6.31 -19.87
N ASN A 227 4.34 7.17 -20.53
CA ASN A 227 5.45 6.74 -21.39
C ASN A 227 6.69 6.31 -20.61
N ILE A 228 6.83 6.71 -19.34
CA ILE A 228 7.79 6.13 -18.40
C ILE A 228 7.27 4.76 -18.00
N LYS A 229 8.01 3.71 -18.35
CA LYS A 229 7.56 2.32 -18.10
C LYS A 229 7.93 1.82 -16.71
N GLU A 230 8.97 2.38 -16.12
CA GLU A 230 9.50 2.02 -14.82
C GLU A 230 8.63 2.60 -13.71
N LEU A 231 7.83 1.73 -13.08
CA LEU A 231 6.98 2.13 -11.95
C LEU A 231 7.76 2.82 -10.80
N PRO A 232 8.96 2.34 -10.40
CA PRO A 232 9.73 3.03 -9.37
C PRO A 232 10.10 4.47 -9.75
N LEU A 233 10.40 4.74 -11.02
CA LEU A 233 10.77 6.08 -11.46
C LEU A 233 9.58 7.05 -11.45
N LYS A 234 8.40 6.62 -11.91
CA LYS A 234 7.17 7.41 -11.78
C LYS A 234 6.85 7.70 -10.31
N THR A 235 6.93 6.67 -9.49
CA THR A 235 6.67 6.78 -8.04
C THR A 235 7.67 7.75 -7.37
N LEU A 236 8.94 7.73 -7.78
CA LEU A 236 9.96 8.66 -7.29
C LEU A 236 9.59 10.11 -7.62
N TYR A 237 9.21 10.41 -8.86
CA TYR A 237 8.81 11.76 -9.27
C TYR A 237 7.57 12.25 -8.51
N GLN A 238 6.59 11.38 -8.29
CA GLN A 238 5.42 11.71 -7.47
C GLN A 238 5.82 12.03 -6.02
N LEU A 239 6.67 11.21 -5.40
CA LEU A 239 7.11 11.43 -4.03
C LEU A 239 7.95 12.71 -3.89
N ASN A 240 8.87 12.98 -4.82
CA ASN A 240 9.64 14.23 -4.83
C ASN A 240 8.72 15.45 -4.93
N SER A 241 7.67 15.38 -5.75
CA SER A 241 6.68 16.46 -5.89
C SER A 241 5.87 16.65 -4.61
N ILE A 242 5.47 15.55 -3.95
CA ILE A 242 4.77 15.59 -2.66
C ILE A 242 5.66 16.22 -1.59
N GLU A 243 6.95 15.82 -1.50
CA GLU A 243 7.89 16.38 -0.53
C GLU A 243 8.13 17.88 -0.77
N ALA A 244 8.27 18.30 -2.03
CA ALA A 244 8.41 19.71 -2.37
C ALA A 244 7.19 20.54 -1.91
N LEU A 245 5.98 20.02 -2.12
CA LEU A 245 4.76 20.68 -1.64
C LEU A 245 4.66 20.67 -0.10
N MET A 246 5.00 19.57 0.57
CA MET A 246 5.02 19.53 2.03
C MET A 246 5.95 20.60 2.61
N GLN A 247 7.13 20.81 2.00
CA GLN A 247 8.04 21.89 2.39
C GLN A 247 7.42 23.29 2.23
N ILE A 248 6.75 23.55 1.12
CA ILE A 248 6.03 24.83 0.86
C ILE A 248 4.94 25.05 1.92
N LEU A 249 4.24 24.00 2.32
CA LEU A 249 3.19 24.07 3.32
C LEU A 249 3.71 24.11 4.77
N GLY A 250 5.03 24.05 4.98
CA GLY A 250 5.65 24.00 6.30
C GLY A 250 5.39 22.69 7.06
N ILE A 251 5.17 21.59 6.34
CA ILE A 251 5.01 20.25 6.90
C ILE A 251 6.39 19.62 7.04
N GLU A 252 6.75 19.26 8.28
CA GLU A 252 8.03 18.60 8.59
C GLU A 252 7.83 17.11 8.77
N TYR A 253 8.77 16.31 8.25
CA TYR A 253 8.63 14.85 8.22
C TYR A 253 10.01 14.15 8.27
N THR A 254 9.95 12.86 8.59
CA THR A 254 11.04 11.90 8.37
C THR A 254 10.51 10.72 7.56
N ARG A 255 11.41 9.94 6.97
CA ARG A 255 11.09 8.70 6.26
C ARG A 255 12.10 7.60 6.59
N ASN A 256 11.65 6.35 6.50
CA ASN A 256 12.46 5.19 6.87
C ASN A 256 13.22 4.57 5.67
N PHE A 257 13.47 5.34 4.62
CA PHE A 257 14.21 4.91 3.42
C PHE A 257 14.89 6.12 2.75
N THR A 258 15.85 5.87 1.87
CA THR A 258 16.45 6.91 1.02
C THR A 258 15.53 7.18 -0.17
N LEU A 259 15.17 8.44 -0.42
CA LEU A 259 14.34 8.82 -1.56
C LEU A 259 15.22 8.95 -2.81
N ASP A 260 15.61 7.81 -3.34
CA ASP A 260 16.26 7.61 -4.63
C ASP A 260 15.60 6.48 -5.39
N LEU A 261 15.99 6.24 -6.63
CA LEU A 261 15.39 5.20 -7.46
C LEU A 261 15.48 3.81 -6.81
N LYS A 262 16.59 3.49 -6.15
CA LYS A 262 16.81 2.19 -5.49
C LYS A 262 15.96 2.03 -4.23
N GLY A 263 15.87 3.07 -3.42
CA GLY A 263 15.02 3.09 -2.22
C GLY A 263 13.55 2.92 -2.58
N VAL A 264 13.07 3.65 -3.60
CA VAL A 264 11.69 3.53 -4.10
C VAL A 264 11.44 2.17 -4.73
N GLU A 265 12.40 1.62 -5.52
CA GLU A 265 12.29 0.26 -6.06
C GLU A 265 12.09 -0.78 -4.96
N ASN A 266 12.84 -0.69 -3.87
CA ASN A 266 12.73 -1.58 -2.73
C ASN A 266 11.35 -1.45 -2.07
N LYS A 267 10.82 -0.23 -1.92
CA LYS A 267 9.49 0.03 -1.34
C LYS A 267 8.36 -0.49 -2.24
N VAL A 268 8.43 -0.28 -3.55
CA VAL A 268 7.46 -0.80 -4.52
C VAL A 268 7.42 -2.34 -4.51
N LYS A 269 8.54 -3.01 -4.25
CA LYS A 269 8.66 -4.47 -4.17
C LYS A 269 8.36 -5.05 -2.78
N ASP A 270 8.23 -4.22 -1.76
CA ASP A 270 7.90 -4.68 -0.40
C ASP A 270 6.38 -4.83 -0.25
N TYR A 271 5.86 -5.99 -0.64
CA TYR A 271 4.44 -6.31 -0.59
C TYR A 271 3.91 -6.59 0.83
N LYS A 272 4.77 -6.53 1.86
CA LYS A 272 4.40 -6.70 3.26
C LYS A 272 3.74 -8.05 3.55
N THR A 273 2.71 -8.05 4.40
CA THR A 273 2.05 -9.27 4.87
C THR A 273 0.56 -9.26 4.63
N LEU A 274 0.02 -10.45 4.46
CA LEU A 274 -1.40 -10.77 4.54
C LEU A 274 -1.64 -11.63 5.77
N ASN A 275 -2.51 -11.18 6.67
CA ASN A 275 -3.04 -11.96 7.77
C ASN A 275 -4.43 -12.49 7.41
N ILE A 276 -4.69 -13.76 7.68
CA ILE A 276 -5.97 -14.43 7.42
C ILE A 276 -6.50 -14.97 8.74
N ASN A 277 -7.71 -14.59 9.12
CA ASN A 277 -8.43 -15.03 10.32
C ASN A 277 -7.61 -14.91 11.63
N ASN A 278 -6.62 -14.02 11.69
CA ASN A 278 -5.69 -13.81 12.80
C ASN A 278 -4.84 -15.03 13.19
N ASN A 279 -4.90 -16.12 12.44
CA ASN A 279 -4.17 -17.36 12.73
C ASN A 279 -3.26 -17.85 11.58
N ILE A 280 -3.23 -17.16 10.45
CA ILE A 280 -2.31 -17.39 9.33
C ILE A 280 -1.69 -16.06 8.93
N THR A 281 -0.37 -15.99 8.79
CA THR A 281 0.34 -14.83 8.22
C THR A 281 1.18 -15.25 7.03
N LEU A 282 1.00 -14.57 5.90
CA LEU A 282 1.75 -14.79 4.67
C LEU A 282 2.60 -13.56 4.37
N LYS A 283 3.92 -13.72 4.25
CA LYS A 283 4.84 -12.68 3.78
C LYS A 283 4.80 -12.66 2.25
N LEU A 284 4.33 -11.56 1.66
CA LEU A 284 3.96 -11.51 0.24
C LEU A 284 5.14 -11.26 -0.70
N SER A 285 6.22 -10.61 -0.26
CA SER A 285 7.32 -10.20 -1.15
C SER A 285 8.04 -11.38 -1.83
N GLU A 286 8.05 -12.55 -1.23
CA GLU A 286 8.71 -13.75 -1.77
C GLU A 286 7.76 -14.93 -1.96
N ILE A 287 6.48 -14.74 -1.78
CA ILE A 287 5.46 -15.80 -1.82
C ILE A 287 5.38 -16.49 -3.19
N LYS A 288 5.09 -17.79 -3.21
CA LYS A 288 4.83 -18.52 -4.45
C LYS A 288 3.59 -17.99 -5.17
N ASN A 289 3.58 -18.09 -6.49
CA ASN A 289 2.48 -17.62 -7.33
C ASN A 289 1.16 -18.38 -7.05
N THR A 290 1.23 -19.58 -6.48
CA THR A 290 0.08 -20.38 -6.05
C THR A 290 0.42 -21.11 -4.76
N LEU A 291 -0.48 -21.02 -3.80
CA LEU A 291 -0.46 -21.80 -2.56
C LEU A 291 -1.67 -22.72 -2.54
N ASN A 292 -1.42 -24.03 -2.53
CA ASN A 292 -2.47 -25.04 -2.47
C ASN A 292 -2.80 -25.38 -1.02
N PHE A 293 -4.07 -25.81 -0.79
CA PHE A 293 -4.55 -26.32 0.49
C PHE A 293 -4.35 -25.33 1.64
N ILE A 294 -4.67 -24.05 1.41
CA ILE A 294 -4.64 -23.04 2.49
C ILE A 294 -5.89 -23.24 3.36
N PRO A 295 -5.73 -23.47 4.68
CA PRO A 295 -6.86 -23.65 5.58
C PRO A 295 -7.70 -22.37 5.69
N LEU A 296 -8.96 -22.44 5.27
CA LEU A 296 -9.89 -21.32 5.31
C LEU A 296 -11.25 -21.75 5.86
N LEU A 297 -12.05 -20.79 6.32
CA LEU A 297 -13.46 -20.98 6.58
C LEU A 297 -14.23 -21.06 5.24
N LYS A 298 -15.37 -21.78 5.22
CA LYS A 298 -16.24 -21.78 4.03
C LYS A 298 -16.79 -20.39 3.69
N LYS A 299 -17.00 -19.55 4.72
CA LYS A 299 -17.53 -18.18 4.62
C LYS A 299 -16.81 -17.29 5.65
N ASP A 300 -16.95 -15.98 5.50
CA ASP A 300 -16.58 -14.97 6.50
C ASP A 300 -15.11 -14.97 6.89
N ASN A 301 -14.21 -15.34 5.95
CA ASN A 301 -12.79 -15.17 6.15
C ASN A 301 -12.42 -13.69 6.22
N GLN A 302 -11.61 -13.35 7.23
CA GLN A 302 -11.04 -12.02 7.39
C GLN A 302 -9.66 -11.98 6.73
N PHE A 303 -9.43 -11.00 5.86
CA PHE A 303 -8.16 -10.77 5.19
C PHE A 303 -7.65 -9.36 5.53
N THR A 304 -6.56 -9.28 6.26
CA THR A 304 -5.98 -8.01 6.70
C THR A 304 -4.59 -7.84 6.10
N PHE A 305 -4.40 -6.78 5.33
CA PHE A 305 -3.11 -6.43 4.74
C PHE A 305 -2.41 -5.36 5.57
N THR A 306 -1.08 -5.46 5.66
CA THR A 306 -0.26 -4.36 6.16
C THR A 306 0.19 -3.40 5.05
N HIS A 307 0.01 -3.78 3.78
CA HIS A 307 0.26 -2.91 2.63
C HIS A 307 -1.01 -2.10 2.28
N PRO A 308 -0.92 -0.76 2.08
CA PRO A 308 -2.09 0.10 1.83
C PRO A 308 -2.92 -0.27 0.59
N LEU A 309 -2.30 -0.89 -0.42
CA LEU A 309 -2.94 -1.32 -1.66
C LEU A 309 -3.31 -2.81 -1.68
N GLY A 310 -3.25 -3.49 -0.52
CA GLY A 310 -3.58 -4.91 -0.42
C GLY A 310 -5.06 -5.20 -0.66
N ARG A 311 -5.38 -6.19 -1.50
CA ARG A 311 -6.76 -6.59 -1.80
C ARG A 311 -6.89 -8.07 -2.14
N ILE A 312 -8.03 -8.65 -1.76
CA ILE A 312 -8.43 -10.00 -2.16
C ILE A 312 -9.54 -9.93 -3.21
N LYS A 313 -9.40 -10.76 -4.24
CA LYS A 313 -10.47 -11.04 -5.19
C LYS A 313 -10.88 -12.49 -5.08
N LYS A 314 -12.12 -12.72 -4.61
CA LYS A 314 -12.71 -14.07 -4.61
C LYS A 314 -13.04 -14.49 -6.04
N VAL A 315 -12.62 -15.68 -6.42
CA VAL A 315 -12.91 -16.30 -7.72
C VAL A 315 -13.45 -17.71 -7.53
N LYS A 316 -13.90 -18.38 -8.61
CA LYS A 316 -14.58 -19.69 -8.54
C LYS A 316 -13.82 -20.73 -7.68
N ASN A 317 -12.50 -20.80 -7.80
CA ASN A 317 -11.70 -21.88 -7.19
C ASN A 317 -10.75 -21.38 -6.09
N GLY A 318 -10.93 -20.17 -5.56
CA GLY A 318 -10.05 -19.64 -4.51
C GLY A 318 -10.01 -18.12 -4.44
N TYR A 319 -8.87 -17.61 -4.04
CA TYR A 319 -8.68 -16.19 -3.78
C TYR A 319 -7.41 -15.69 -4.48
N GLU A 320 -7.54 -14.67 -5.28
CA GLU A 320 -6.41 -13.94 -5.85
C GLU A 320 -5.98 -12.83 -4.90
N VAL A 321 -4.68 -12.78 -4.61
CA VAL A 321 -4.05 -11.79 -3.73
C VAL A 321 -3.42 -10.71 -4.60
N TYR A 322 -3.78 -9.45 -4.35
CA TYR A 322 -3.28 -8.30 -5.10
C TYR A 322 -2.61 -7.25 -4.22
N ILE A 323 -1.62 -6.57 -4.79
CA ILE A 323 -1.10 -5.29 -4.32
C ILE A 323 -1.28 -4.30 -5.48
N GLY A 324 -2.20 -3.35 -5.31
CA GLY A 324 -2.67 -2.52 -6.42
C GLY A 324 -3.24 -3.38 -7.55
N HIS A 325 -2.72 -3.20 -8.77
CA HIS A 325 -3.08 -4.01 -9.93
C HIS A 325 -2.28 -5.33 -10.07
N GLN A 326 -1.22 -5.49 -9.27
CA GLN A 326 -0.30 -6.61 -9.38
C GLN A 326 -0.87 -7.84 -8.66
N LYS A 327 -1.11 -8.92 -9.40
CA LYS A 327 -1.46 -10.23 -8.81
C LYS A 327 -0.20 -10.87 -8.22
N ILE A 328 -0.19 -11.04 -6.91
CA ILE A 328 0.96 -11.54 -6.14
C ILE A 328 0.91 -13.05 -5.99
N SER A 329 -0.27 -13.60 -5.66
CA SER A 329 -0.43 -15.02 -5.42
C SER A 329 -1.88 -15.46 -5.67
N PHE A 330 -2.08 -16.77 -5.77
CA PHE A 330 -3.38 -17.42 -5.76
C PHE A 330 -3.46 -18.40 -4.60
N LEU A 331 -4.47 -18.25 -3.74
CA LEU A 331 -4.74 -19.15 -2.62
C LEU A 331 -5.83 -20.13 -3.01
N LYS A 332 -5.46 -21.41 -3.12
CA LYS A 332 -6.42 -22.50 -3.30
C LYS A 332 -6.83 -23.02 -1.92
N PRO A 333 -8.09 -22.87 -1.51
CA PRO A 333 -8.50 -23.17 -0.16
C PRO A 333 -8.70 -24.67 0.07
N GLU A 334 -8.50 -25.08 1.32
CA GLU A 334 -9.10 -26.22 1.96
C GLU A 334 -9.93 -25.74 3.14
N TYR A 335 -11.17 -26.23 3.28
CA TYR A 335 -12.11 -25.61 4.20
C TYR A 335 -12.23 -26.38 5.51
N PHE A 336 -12.06 -25.65 6.61
CA PHE A 336 -12.14 -26.17 7.98
C PHE A 336 -13.08 -25.33 8.85
N SER A 337 -13.52 -25.90 9.98
CA SER A 337 -13.95 -25.13 11.14
C SER A 337 -12.71 -24.66 11.91
N MET A 338 -12.82 -23.51 12.60
CA MET A 338 -11.69 -22.90 13.34
C MET A 338 -12.05 -22.70 14.82
N GLN A 339 -12.81 -23.61 15.41
CA GLN A 339 -13.16 -23.58 16.85
C GLN A 339 -12.14 -24.38 17.63
N CYS A 340 -11.13 -23.72 18.20
CA CYS A 340 -10.06 -24.35 18.97
C CYS A 340 -9.90 -23.73 20.35
N SER A 341 -9.41 -24.54 21.29
CA SER A 341 -9.07 -24.10 22.65
C SER A 341 -7.59 -23.70 22.81
N ILE A 342 -6.77 -23.96 21.80
CA ILE A 342 -5.32 -23.69 21.79
C ILE A 342 -5.01 -22.53 20.83
N GLU A 343 -4.02 -21.69 21.19
CA GLU A 343 -3.62 -20.51 20.43
C GLU A 343 -2.11 -20.46 20.13
N SER A 344 -1.37 -21.45 20.66
CA SER A 344 0.09 -21.49 20.57
C SER A 344 0.64 -22.90 20.75
N MET A 345 1.88 -23.12 20.34
CA MET A 345 2.65 -24.34 20.61
C MET A 345 3.99 -23.99 21.25
N GLU A 346 4.53 -24.91 22.07
CA GLU A 346 5.92 -24.85 22.50
C GLU A 346 6.81 -25.52 21.45
N ILE A 347 7.84 -24.80 21.01
CA ILE A 347 8.75 -25.25 19.95
C ILE A 347 10.19 -25.07 20.43
N GLU A 348 10.96 -26.17 20.41
CA GLU A 348 12.40 -26.17 20.61
C GLU A 348 13.07 -25.83 19.26
N ILE A 349 13.95 -24.84 19.26
CA ILE A 349 14.66 -24.32 18.09
C ILE A 349 16.14 -24.66 18.29
N ASP A 350 16.75 -25.24 17.24
CA ASP A 350 18.19 -25.53 17.16
C ASP A 350 18.71 -26.29 18.40
N LYS A 351 17.89 -27.20 18.96
CA LYS A 351 18.19 -28.02 20.15
C LYS A 351 18.62 -27.23 21.39
N SER A 352 18.35 -25.95 21.44
CA SER A 352 18.88 -25.05 22.46
C SER A 352 17.84 -24.17 23.15
N ILE A 353 16.82 -23.70 22.44
CA ILE A 353 15.87 -22.70 22.92
C ILE A 353 14.45 -23.22 22.73
N THR A 354 13.70 -23.36 23.83
CA THR A 354 12.25 -23.62 23.75
C THR A 354 11.49 -22.31 23.89
N LYS A 355 10.59 -22.05 22.94
CA LYS A 355 9.72 -20.86 22.90
C LYS A 355 8.27 -21.27 22.75
N LYS A 356 7.38 -20.52 23.41
CA LYS A 356 5.94 -20.53 23.13
C LYS A 356 5.69 -19.64 21.92
N VAL A 357 5.17 -20.21 20.83
CA VAL A 357 4.93 -19.53 19.56
C VAL A 357 3.42 -19.48 19.29
N ASN A 358 2.86 -18.29 19.22
CA ASN A 358 1.45 -18.06 18.88
C ASN A 358 1.21 -18.33 17.39
N PHE A 359 -0.01 -18.73 17.05
CA PHE A 359 -0.41 -18.92 15.66
C PHE A 359 -0.33 -17.61 14.86
N GLY A 360 -0.08 -17.71 13.57
CA GLY A 360 0.19 -16.56 12.70
C GLY A 360 1.59 -15.96 12.87
N LYS A 361 2.47 -16.52 13.71
CA LYS A 361 3.85 -16.03 13.87
C LYS A 361 4.83 -16.84 13.05
N THR A 362 6.00 -16.23 12.83
CA THR A 362 7.15 -16.89 12.18
C THR A 362 8.22 -17.16 13.23
N LEU A 363 8.69 -18.41 13.31
CA LEU A 363 9.93 -18.78 13.98
C LEU A 363 11.07 -18.85 12.96
N GLU A 364 12.28 -18.51 13.38
CA GLU A 364 13.49 -18.67 12.59
C GLU A 364 14.38 -19.75 13.20
N PHE A 365 14.99 -20.58 12.37
CA PHE A 365 15.89 -21.66 12.81
C PHE A 365 17.10 -21.78 11.87
N GLN A 366 18.21 -22.29 12.42
CA GLN A 366 19.44 -22.59 11.67
C GLN A 366 19.63 -24.09 11.42
N GLU A 367 19.50 -24.92 12.44
CA GLU A 367 19.63 -26.38 12.31
C GLU A 367 18.27 -27.04 12.04
N GLY A 368 17.30 -26.80 12.94
CA GLY A 368 15.98 -27.39 12.86
C GLY A 368 15.08 -26.97 14.02
N PHE A 369 13.94 -27.62 14.11
CA PHE A 369 12.97 -27.39 15.17
C PHE A 369 12.25 -28.67 15.59
N LEU A 370 11.73 -28.69 16.81
CA LEU A 370 10.91 -29.76 17.36
C LEU A 370 9.70 -29.17 18.05
N ILE A 371 8.50 -29.62 17.66
CA ILE A 371 7.24 -29.18 18.26
C ILE A 371 6.97 -30.04 19.48
N LYS A 372 6.87 -29.46 20.68
CA LYS A 372 6.59 -30.19 21.91
C LYS A 372 5.18 -30.74 21.91
N LYS A 373 4.98 -31.89 22.54
CA LYS A 373 3.71 -32.57 22.63
C LYS A 373 2.64 -31.71 23.32
N ASN A 374 1.48 -31.64 22.72
CA ASN A 374 0.28 -31.05 23.31
C ASN A 374 -0.90 -32.01 23.15
N PRO A 375 -1.48 -32.56 24.26
CA PRO A 375 -2.50 -33.63 24.20
C PRO A 375 -3.78 -33.24 23.44
N LYS A 376 -4.00 -31.94 23.18
CA LYS A 376 -5.15 -31.44 22.41
C LYS A 376 -4.82 -31.20 20.93
N ALA A 377 -3.54 -31.18 20.57
CA ALA A 377 -3.10 -30.83 19.23
C ALA A 377 -2.77 -32.06 18.38
N ARG A 378 -2.99 -31.92 17.09
CA ARG A 378 -2.37 -32.70 16.03
C ARG A 378 -1.60 -31.72 15.13
N VAL A 379 -0.35 -32.01 14.88
CA VAL A 379 0.55 -31.16 14.12
C VAL A 379 0.85 -31.76 12.75
N ASN A 380 0.73 -30.93 11.71
CA ASN A 380 1.17 -31.27 10.36
C ASN A 380 2.26 -30.30 9.91
N VAL A 381 3.46 -30.78 9.67
CA VAL A 381 4.54 -30.04 9.01
C VAL A 381 4.43 -30.29 7.51
N ILE A 382 3.87 -29.35 6.79
CA ILE A 382 3.54 -29.54 5.37
C ILE A 382 4.80 -29.72 4.52
N GLY A 383 4.88 -30.88 3.88
CA GLY A 383 6.06 -31.31 3.11
C GLY A 383 6.91 -32.37 3.82
N TYR A 384 6.65 -32.67 5.09
CA TYR A 384 7.19 -33.85 5.76
C TYR A 384 6.27 -35.05 5.59
N SER A 385 6.84 -36.22 5.47
CA SER A 385 6.08 -37.49 5.45
C SER A 385 6.96 -38.65 5.91
N LYS A 386 6.45 -39.42 6.85
CA LYS A 386 7.10 -40.66 7.33
C LYS A 386 6.01 -41.68 7.66
N ASN A 387 6.21 -42.94 7.22
CA ASN A 387 5.27 -44.00 7.46
C ASN A 387 4.99 -44.20 8.97
N GLY A 388 3.70 -44.27 9.34
CA GLY A 388 3.27 -44.47 10.73
C GLY A 388 3.24 -43.20 11.58
N VAL A 389 3.66 -42.03 11.06
CA VAL A 389 3.56 -40.75 11.76
C VAL A 389 2.23 -40.09 11.39
N VAL A 390 1.41 -39.77 12.38
CA VAL A 390 0.09 -39.11 12.24
C VAL A 390 0.17 -37.65 12.71
N SER A 391 1.13 -37.33 13.56
CA SER A 391 1.41 -35.99 14.10
C SER A 391 2.91 -35.83 14.24
N GLU A 392 3.45 -34.70 13.78
CA GLU A 392 4.90 -34.44 13.78
C GLU A 392 5.38 -33.76 15.08
N GLU A 393 4.72 -34.03 16.21
CA GLU A 393 5.20 -33.66 17.56
C GLU A 393 6.35 -34.56 17.99
N GLU A 394 7.25 -34.04 18.83
CA GLU A 394 8.43 -34.73 19.40
C GLU A 394 9.40 -35.26 18.31
N ILE A 395 9.33 -34.77 17.09
CA ILE A 395 10.26 -35.10 16.01
C ILE A 395 11.10 -33.86 15.70
N PHE A 396 12.43 -33.98 15.82
CA PHE A 396 13.33 -32.91 15.38
C PHE A 396 13.44 -32.92 13.86
N LEU A 397 12.97 -31.80 13.24
CA LEU A 397 12.93 -31.64 11.79
C LEU A 397 13.93 -30.58 11.34
N THR A 398 14.67 -30.91 10.30
CA THR A 398 15.57 -30.00 9.61
C THR A 398 14.96 -29.55 8.26
N SER A 399 15.57 -28.58 7.60
CA SER A 399 15.11 -28.16 6.27
C SER A 399 15.24 -29.26 5.20
N THR A 400 16.10 -30.27 5.41
CA THR A 400 16.30 -31.41 4.47
C THR A 400 15.22 -32.47 4.61
N ASP A 401 14.52 -32.53 5.76
CA ASP A 401 13.44 -33.47 5.99
C ASP A 401 12.12 -33.02 5.34
N ILE A 402 12.04 -31.75 4.93
CA ILE A 402 10.82 -31.13 4.41
C ILE A 402 10.97 -30.86 2.91
N ASN A 403 10.04 -31.38 2.11
CA ASN A 403 10.02 -31.15 0.67
C ASN A 403 9.75 -29.66 0.35
N GLN A 404 10.76 -28.99 -0.23
CA GLN A 404 10.74 -27.57 -0.55
C GLN A 404 9.64 -27.18 -1.56
N ASN A 405 9.06 -28.12 -2.31
CA ASN A 405 7.93 -27.87 -3.19
C ASN A 405 6.69 -27.39 -2.42
N PHE A 406 6.59 -27.68 -1.13
CA PHE A 406 5.49 -27.26 -0.27
C PHE A 406 5.79 -25.99 0.54
N SER A 407 6.98 -25.37 0.38
CA SER A 407 7.27 -24.08 1.02
C SER A 407 6.31 -22.98 0.59
N LEU A 408 6.14 -21.96 1.43
CA LEU A 408 5.35 -20.77 1.12
C LEU A 408 6.07 -19.84 0.14
N ASP A 409 7.38 -19.80 0.20
CA ASP A 409 8.23 -18.88 -0.55
C ASP A 409 8.87 -19.52 -1.77
N LYS A 410 9.30 -18.69 -2.73
CA LYS A 410 9.98 -19.11 -3.97
C LYS A 410 11.37 -19.69 -3.73
N LYS A 411 12.00 -19.36 -2.59
CA LYS A 411 13.36 -19.81 -2.24
C LYS A 411 13.37 -21.16 -1.51
N GLY A 412 12.20 -21.70 -1.13
CA GLY A 412 12.12 -22.98 -0.45
C GLY A 412 12.57 -22.95 1.01
N LYS A 413 12.49 -21.80 1.68
CA LYS A 413 13.01 -21.58 3.03
C LYS A 413 11.94 -21.38 4.11
N VAL A 414 10.66 -21.22 3.75
CA VAL A 414 9.56 -20.97 4.68
C VAL A 414 8.55 -22.10 4.63
N TYR A 415 8.46 -22.87 5.71
CA TYR A 415 7.62 -24.05 5.82
C TYR A 415 6.38 -23.78 6.67
N ARG A 416 5.30 -24.56 6.45
CA ARG A 416 4.05 -24.46 7.20
C ARG A 416 4.01 -25.52 8.29
N ILE A 417 3.81 -25.09 9.52
CA ILE A 417 3.41 -25.96 10.65
C ILE A 417 1.94 -25.66 10.90
N GLU A 418 1.07 -26.61 10.57
CA GLU A 418 -0.38 -26.49 10.72
C GLU A 418 -0.82 -27.27 11.95
N ILE A 419 -1.62 -26.63 12.80
CA ILE A 419 -2.09 -27.17 14.06
C ILE A 419 -3.58 -27.36 14.03
N TYR A 420 -4.02 -28.54 14.49
CA TYR A 420 -5.41 -28.97 14.48
C TYR A 420 -5.83 -29.45 15.87
N GLU A 421 -7.08 -29.19 16.24
CA GLU A 421 -7.76 -29.80 17.40
C GLU A 421 -8.96 -30.63 16.88
N GLY A 422 -8.79 -31.96 16.88
CA GLY A 422 -9.71 -32.85 16.20
C GLY A 422 -9.78 -32.59 14.69
N LYS A 423 -10.95 -32.15 14.19
CA LYS A 423 -11.16 -31.76 12.78
C LYS A 423 -11.06 -30.26 12.53
N ASN A 424 -10.83 -29.46 13.58
CA ASN A 424 -10.73 -28.01 13.48
C ASN A 424 -9.30 -27.60 13.16
N PHE A 425 -9.12 -26.67 12.25
CA PHE A 425 -7.84 -25.98 12.04
C PHE A 425 -7.70 -24.84 13.05
N CYS A 426 -6.65 -24.86 13.86
CA CYS A 426 -6.42 -23.86 14.90
C CYS A 426 -5.56 -22.71 14.43
N GLY A 427 -4.51 -23.01 13.67
CA GLY A 427 -3.64 -21.97 13.13
C GLY A 427 -2.38 -22.52 12.49
N MET A 428 -1.60 -21.63 11.94
CA MET A 428 -0.37 -21.91 11.25
C MET A 428 0.80 -21.14 11.89
N ILE A 429 1.91 -21.83 12.07
CA ILE A 429 3.19 -21.22 12.42
C ILE A 429 4.10 -21.37 11.19
N ASN A 430 4.77 -20.29 10.78
CA ASN A 430 5.75 -20.35 9.73
C ASN A 430 7.13 -20.69 10.33
N ALA A 431 7.78 -21.74 9.84
CA ALA A 431 9.17 -22.05 10.18
C ALA A 431 10.10 -21.60 9.05
N LYS A 432 10.97 -20.61 9.34
CA LYS A 432 11.86 -20.01 8.35
C LYS A 432 13.30 -20.42 8.60
N LYS A 433 13.91 -21.11 7.65
CA LYS A 433 15.34 -21.40 7.61
C LYS A 433 16.12 -20.10 7.40
N VAL A 434 16.99 -19.76 8.33
CA VAL A 434 17.98 -18.69 8.20
C VAL A 434 19.38 -19.27 7.95
N ASN A 435 20.27 -18.47 7.43
CA ASN A 435 21.64 -18.93 7.09
C ASN A 435 22.52 -19.00 8.33
#